data_b2b1cd4de5d095d5f394adbb1cc429ce
#
_entry.id   b2b1cd4de5d095d5f394adbb1cc429ce
#
_cell.length_a   1.000
_cell.length_b   1.000
_cell.length_c   1.000
_cell.angle_alpha   90.00
_cell.angle_beta   90.00
_cell.angle_gamma   90.00
#
_symmetry.space_group_name_H-M   'P 1'
#
loop_
_entity.id
_entity.type
_entity.pdbx_description
1 polymer ?
#
loop_
_entity_poly.entity_id
_entity_poly.type
_entity_poly.pdbx_seq_one_letter_code
_entity_poly.pdbx_strand_id
1 'polypeptide(L)'
;MNRRTVVVVHREPLIAEAIASALDRYPWLVPIAIGSRAEDALRARADAAVIDANLEGADEAGETLAARGRRAILLGHPTNASIATIGTDRPVEELAHALAPGVEVTSGIPARLTAREREVLMLVAKGLADKQVATLLGISPKTIEQHKTRIYEKLGVANQAAAVAIAGRSCEGVAWISTGT
;
A
#
# COMPACT_ATOMS: atom_id res chain seq x y z
N MET A 1 -11.16 -11.01 -22.82
CA MET A 1 -10.71 -10.50 -21.51
C MET A 1 -9.52 -9.58 -21.78
N ASN A 2 -9.59 -8.34 -21.31
CA ASN A 2 -8.49 -7.40 -21.52
C ASN A 2 -7.34 -7.76 -20.54
N ARG A 3 -6.21 -8.21 -21.07
CA ARG A 3 -5.02 -8.54 -20.28
C ARG A 3 -4.27 -7.25 -19.97
N ARG A 4 -3.81 -7.09 -18.74
CA ARG A 4 -3.05 -5.92 -18.32
C ARG A 4 -1.56 -6.17 -18.43
N THR A 5 -0.87 -5.30 -19.15
CA THR A 5 0.59 -5.35 -19.27
C THR A 5 1.24 -4.79 -17.99
N VAL A 6 2.29 -5.45 -17.52
CA VAL A 6 2.97 -5.10 -16.26
C VAL A 6 4.47 -4.99 -16.49
N VAL A 7 5.08 -3.93 -15.98
CA VAL A 7 6.53 -3.83 -15.81
C VAL A 7 6.90 -4.09 -14.35
N VAL A 8 7.93 -4.87 -14.12
CA VAL A 8 8.48 -5.14 -12.79
C VAL A 8 9.85 -4.47 -12.67
N VAL A 9 10.01 -3.63 -11.67
CA VAL A 9 11.23 -2.88 -11.42
C VAL A 9 11.71 -3.16 -10.01
N HIS A 10 12.88 -3.78 -9.89
CA HIS A 10 13.49 -4.14 -8.63
C HIS A 10 15.00 -3.99 -8.70
N ARG A 11 15.63 -3.50 -7.61
CA ARG A 11 17.10 -3.34 -7.54
C ARG A 11 17.87 -4.63 -7.82
N GLU A 12 17.28 -5.79 -7.49
CA GLU A 12 17.83 -7.11 -7.75
C GLU A 12 17.13 -7.74 -8.95
N PRO A 13 17.83 -7.91 -10.09
CA PRO A 13 17.21 -8.44 -11.32
C PRO A 13 16.57 -9.82 -11.16
N LEU A 14 17.19 -10.71 -10.40
CA LEU A 14 16.65 -12.05 -10.13
C LEU A 14 15.30 -12.01 -9.41
N ILE A 15 15.11 -11.05 -8.50
CA ILE A 15 13.82 -10.87 -7.82
C ILE A 15 12.79 -10.31 -8.80
N ALA A 16 13.16 -9.37 -9.65
CA ALA A 16 12.27 -8.85 -10.70
C ALA A 16 11.81 -9.97 -11.64
N GLU A 17 12.72 -10.85 -12.05
CA GLU A 17 12.40 -12.02 -12.89
C GLU A 17 11.49 -13.01 -12.16
N ALA A 18 11.74 -13.29 -10.89
CA ALA A 18 10.92 -14.19 -10.08
C ALA A 18 9.50 -13.65 -9.93
N ILE A 19 9.34 -12.34 -9.66
CA ILE A 19 8.04 -11.69 -9.56
C ILE A 19 7.33 -11.72 -10.93
N ALA A 20 8.00 -11.36 -12.00
CA ALA A 20 7.42 -11.39 -13.35
C ALA A 20 6.95 -12.81 -13.72
N SER A 21 7.78 -13.83 -13.47
CA SER A 21 7.42 -15.23 -13.70
C SER A 21 6.23 -15.68 -12.87
N ALA A 22 6.15 -15.24 -11.61
CA ALA A 22 5.02 -15.53 -10.74
C ALA A 22 3.73 -14.86 -11.22
N LEU A 23 3.81 -13.62 -11.71
CA LEU A 23 2.68 -12.88 -12.26
C LEU A 23 2.18 -13.43 -13.59
N ASP A 24 3.05 -14.04 -14.41
CA ASP A 24 2.67 -14.63 -15.71
C ASP A 24 1.70 -15.83 -15.56
N ARG A 25 1.60 -16.42 -14.37
CA ARG A 25 0.63 -17.47 -14.05
C ARG A 25 -0.82 -17.00 -14.06
N TYR A 26 -1.04 -15.68 -13.99
CA TYR A 26 -2.38 -15.11 -13.92
C TYR A 26 -2.84 -14.68 -15.32
N PRO A 27 -3.96 -15.25 -15.84
CA PRO A 27 -4.37 -15.06 -17.24
C PRO A 27 -4.72 -13.62 -17.61
N TRP A 28 -4.93 -12.75 -16.60
CA TRP A 28 -5.22 -11.33 -16.80
C TRP A 28 -3.98 -10.42 -16.74
N LEU A 29 -2.79 -10.97 -16.47
CA LEU A 29 -1.53 -10.21 -16.45
C LEU A 29 -0.60 -10.65 -17.59
N VAL A 30 0.22 -9.72 -18.05
CA VAL A 30 1.29 -9.95 -19.03
C VAL A 30 2.52 -9.16 -18.60
N PRO A 31 3.49 -9.76 -17.90
CA PRO A 31 4.77 -9.11 -17.67
C PRO A 31 5.47 -8.87 -19.02
N ILE A 32 5.79 -7.61 -19.33
CA ILE A 32 6.36 -7.22 -20.62
C ILE A 32 7.78 -6.67 -20.55
N ALA A 33 8.22 -6.28 -19.34
CA ALA A 33 9.53 -5.70 -19.14
C ALA A 33 9.98 -5.87 -17.68
N ILE A 34 11.29 -5.91 -17.49
CA ILE A 34 11.97 -5.91 -16.20
C ILE A 34 12.95 -4.75 -16.20
N GLY A 35 13.02 -4.01 -15.08
CA GLY A 35 13.92 -2.89 -14.90
C GLY A 35 14.62 -2.95 -13.54
N SER A 36 15.66 -2.14 -13.40
CA SER A 36 16.42 -2.01 -12.14
C SER A 36 16.45 -0.59 -11.58
N ARG A 37 15.83 0.36 -12.27
CA ARG A 37 15.70 1.77 -11.85
C ARG A 37 14.24 2.20 -11.91
N ALA A 38 13.83 3.08 -11.02
CA ALA A 38 12.47 3.60 -10.99
C ALA A 38 12.02 4.22 -12.34
N GLU A 39 12.95 4.85 -13.08
CA GLU A 39 12.71 5.40 -14.40
C GLU A 39 12.29 4.36 -15.45
N ASP A 40 12.71 3.11 -15.29
CA ASP A 40 12.36 2.05 -16.23
C ASP A 40 10.84 1.78 -16.24
N ALA A 41 10.18 1.98 -15.07
CA ALA A 41 8.73 1.93 -14.97
C ALA A 41 8.05 3.04 -15.79
N LEU A 42 8.66 4.22 -15.87
CA LEU A 42 8.12 5.34 -16.65
C LEU A 42 8.32 5.15 -18.16
N ARG A 43 9.45 4.52 -18.55
CA ARG A 43 9.81 4.24 -19.96
C ARG A 43 9.00 3.09 -20.54
N ALA A 44 8.67 2.10 -19.73
CA ALA A 44 7.86 0.98 -20.17
C ALA A 44 6.44 1.45 -20.54
N ARG A 45 5.94 0.95 -21.68
CA ARG A 45 4.55 1.20 -22.12
C ARG A 45 3.61 0.14 -21.55
N ALA A 46 3.67 -0.05 -20.22
CA ALA A 46 2.84 -0.99 -19.48
C ALA A 46 1.61 -0.30 -18.89
N ASP A 47 0.53 -1.04 -18.71
CA ASP A 47 -0.69 -0.55 -18.04
C ASP A 47 -0.50 -0.42 -16.52
N ALA A 48 0.44 -1.20 -15.96
CA ALA A 48 0.77 -1.18 -14.57
C ALA A 48 2.27 -1.37 -14.33
N ALA A 49 2.75 -0.91 -13.17
CA ALA A 49 4.12 -1.09 -12.71
C ALA A 49 4.15 -1.63 -11.28
N VAL A 50 5.07 -2.54 -11.03
CA VAL A 50 5.48 -3.00 -9.71
C VAL A 50 6.88 -2.48 -9.48
N ILE A 51 7.09 -1.69 -8.44
CA ILE A 51 8.35 -0.95 -8.20
C ILE A 51 8.85 -1.26 -6.80
N ASP A 52 10.11 -1.66 -6.65
CA ASP A 52 10.77 -1.77 -5.33
C ASP A 52 10.78 -0.41 -4.64
N ALA A 53 10.11 -0.31 -3.49
CA ALA A 53 9.97 0.92 -2.71
C ALA A 53 11.31 1.49 -2.21
N ASN A 54 12.37 0.69 -2.22
CA ASN A 54 13.71 1.14 -1.80
C ASN A 54 14.56 1.70 -2.95
N LEU A 55 14.02 1.76 -4.17
CA LEU A 55 14.71 2.44 -5.26
C LEU A 55 14.60 3.96 -5.11
N GLU A 56 15.68 4.63 -5.45
CA GLU A 56 15.67 6.10 -5.54
C GLU A 56 14.64 6.54 -6.59
N GLY A 57 13.74 7.46 -6.22
CA GLY A 57 12.68 7.96 -7.09
C GLY A 57 11.49 7.01 -7.25
N ALA A 58 11.36 5.94 -6.45
CA ALA A 58 10.25 4.98 -6.54
C ALA A 58 8.89 5.65 -6.30
N ASP A 59 8.77 6.48 -5.27
CA ASP A 59 7.54 7.21 -4.94
C ASP A 59 7.17 8.19 -6.07
N GLU A 60 8.13 8.96 -6.57
CA GLU A 60 7.93 9.93 -7.65
C GLU A 60 7.52 9.25 -8.97
N ALA A 61 8.14 8.11 -9.28
CA ALA A 61 7.78 7.31 -10.44
C ALA A 61 6.35 6.76 -10.31
N GLY A 62 5.99 6.27 -9.12
CA GLY A 62 4.64 5.79 -8.80
C GLY A 62 3.59 6.89 -8.95
N GLU A 63 3.83 8.07 -8.41
CA GLU A 63 2.94 9.24 -8.53
C GLU A 63 2.79 9.68 -9.99
N THR A 64 3.89 9.71 -10.74
CA THR A 64 3.87 10.06 -12.17
C THR A 64 3.04 9.07 -12.98
N LEU A 65 3.15 7.77 -12.69
CA LEU A 65 2.35 6.74 -13.34
C LEU A 65 0.87 6.89 -12.99
N ALA A 66 0.55 7.11 -11.73
CA ALA A 66 -0.83 7.34 -11.26
C ALA A 66 -1.45 8.57 -11.92
N ALA A 67 -0.70 9.68 -12.04
CA ALA A 67 -1.13 10.88 -12.75
C ALA A 67 -1.41 10.64 -14.24
N ARG A 68 -0.74 9.65 -14.84
CA ARG A 68 -0.98 9.20 -16.24
C ARG A 68 -2.10 8.16 -16.36
N GLY A 69 -2.85 7.90 -15.29
CA GLY A 69 -3.91 6.88 -15.27
C GLY A 69 -3.40 5.44 -15.28
N ARG A 70 -2.10 5.24 -15.03
CA ARG A 70 -1.48 3.91 -14.94
C ARG A 70 -1.44 3.44 -13.49
N ARG A 71 -1.54 2.15 -13.30
CA ARG A 71 -1.45 1.59 -11.95
C ARG A 71 0.01 1.43 -11.54
N ALA A 72 0.35 1.93 -10.35
CA ALA A 72 1.63 1.66 -9.71
C ALA A 72 1.42 0.99 -8.35
N ILE A 73 2.23 -0.01 -8.05
CA ILE A 73 2.30 -0.67 -6.76
C ILE A 73 3.75 -0.68 -6.31
N LEU A 74 4.00 -0.17 -5.10
CA LEU A 74 5.31 -0.24 -4.47
C LEU A 74 5.44 -1.54 -3.69
N LEU A 75 6.57 -2.23 -3.84
CA LEU A 75 6.93 -3.40 -3.04
C LEU A 75 7.85 -2.99 -1.90
N GLY A 76 7.43 -3.25 -0.68
CA GLY A 76 8.23 -2.93 0.51
C GLY A 76 7.43 -2.23 1.59
N HIS A 77 8.14 -1.48 2.43
CA HIS A 77 7.50 -0.68 3.46
C HIS A 77 7.08 0.69 2.89
N PRO A 78 5.87 1.18 3.22
CA PRO A 78 5.40 2.46 2.72
C PRO A 78 6.29 3.60 3.24
N THR A 79 6.93 4.33 2.34
CA THR A 79 7.74 5.50 2.66
C THR A 79 6.94 6.78 2.65
N ASN A 80 6.03 6.96 1.69
CA ASN A 80 5.15 8.12 1.62
C ASN A 80 3.95 7.81 0.70
N ALA A 81 2.87 7.29 1.27
CA ALA A 81 1.90 6.53 0.50
C ALA A 81 0.77 7.33 -0.13
N SER A 82 1.04 8.00 -1.24
CA SER A 82 0.02 8.27 -2.26
C SER A 82 -0.21 7.05 -3.15
N ILE A 83 0.71 6.07 -3.14
CA ILE A 83 0.71 4.90 -4.01
C ILE A 83 0.43 3.64 -3.19
N ALA A 84 -0.33 2.70 -3.76
CA ALA A 84 -0.58 1.41 -3.15
C ALA A 84 0.74 0.68 -2.88
N THR A 85 0.93 0.22 -1.65
CA THR A 85 2.15 -0.49 -1.25
C THR A 85 1.79 -1.89 -0.75
N ILE A 86 2.55 -2.89 -1.18
CA ILE A 86 2.42 -4.27 -0.73
C ILE A 86 3.74 -4.69 -0.12
N GLY A 87 3.69 -5.26 1.10
CA GLY A 87 4.88 -5.77 1.78
C GLY A 87 5.51 -6.93 1.02
N THR A 88 6.83 -7.07 1.11
CA THR A 88 7.57 -8.17 0.48
C THR A 88 7.34 -9.52 1.15
N ASP A 89 6.72 -9.53 2.32
CA ASP A 89 6.28 -10.70 3.08
C ASP A 89 4.91 -11.23 2.63
N ARG A 90 4.25 -10.53 1.70
CA ARG A 90 2.90 -10.88 1.25
C ARG A 90 2.94 -11.86 0.08
N PRO A 91 1.94 -12.75 -0.02
CA PRO A 91 1.87 -13.69 -1.13
C PRO A 91 1.69 -12.98 -2.47
N VAL A 92 2.25 -13.55 -3.54
CA VAL A 92 2.18 -12.99 -4.90
C VAL A 92 0.75 -12.88 -5.42
N GLU A 93 -0.17 -13.69 -4.89
CA GLU A 93 -1.60 -13.64 -5.17
C GLU A 93 -2.20 -12.27 -4.87
N GLU A 94 -1.79 -11.66 -3.75
CA GLU A 94 -2.25 -10.33 -3.36
C GLU A 94 -1.78 -9.27 -4.35
N LEU A 95 -0.52 -9.35 -4.78
CA LEU A 95 0.01 -8.48 -5.82
C LEU A 95 -0.73 -8.67 -7.15
N ALA A 96 -0.99 -9.92 -7.55
CA ALA A 96 -1.72 -10.23 -8.77
C ALA A 96 -3.16 -9.70 -8.73
N HIS A 97 -3.84 -9.85 -7.60
CA HIS A 97 -5.19 -9.29 -7.39
C HIS A 97 -5.18 -7.76 -7.42
N ALA A 98 -4.20 -7.13 -6.78
CA ALA A 98 -4.05 -5.68 -6.80
C ALA A 98 -3.80 -5.12 -8.21
N LEU A 99 -3.20 -5.91 -9.10
CA LEU A 99 -2.97 -5.58 -10.51
C LEU A 99 -4.15 -5.94 -11.41
N ALA A 100 -5.17 -6.66 -10.93
CA ALA A 100 -6.27 -7.11 -11.77
C ALA A 100 -7.05 -5.93 -12.40
N PRO A 101 -7.55 -6.08 -13.65
CA PRO A 101 -8.40 -5.08 -14.28
C PRO A 101 -9.70 -4.87 -13.48
N GLY A 102 -10.10 -3.62 -13.27
CA GLY A 102 -11.34 -3.28 -12.55
C GLY A 102 -11.24 -3.35 -11.02
N VAL A 103 -10.12 -3.78 -10.46
CA VAL A 103 -9.86 -3.67 -9.04
C VAL A 103 -9.30 -2.28 -8.74
N GLU A 104 -10.06 -1.44 -8.08
CA GLU A 104 -9.52 -0.22 -7.47
C GLU A 104 -8.79 -0.63 -6.19
N VAL A 105 -7.47 -0.69 -6.24
CA VAL A 105 -6.66 -0.73 -5.02
C VAL A 105 -6.65 0.69 -4.48
N THR A 106 -7.64 1.02 -3.71
CA THR A 106 -7.48 2.09 -2.75
C THR A 106 -6.43 1.59 -1.78
N SER A 107 -5.27 2.25 -1.72
CA SER A 107 -4.39 2.11 -0.56
C SER A 107 -5.31 2.25 0.64
N GLY A 108 -5.40 1.21 1.48
CA GLY A 108 -6.49 1.11 2.45
C GLY A 108 -6.51 2.21 3.51
N ILE A 109 -5.49 3.06 3.55
CA ILE A 109 -5.46 4.31 4.30
C ILE A 109 -5.25 5.42 3.25
N PRO A 110 -6.22 6.32 3.04
CA PRO A 110 -6.06 7.41 2.09
C PRO A 110 -4.75 8.17 2.33
N ALA A 111 -4.04 8.49 1.26
CA ALA A 111 -2.78 9.24 1.22
C ALA A 111 -2.80 10.60 1.97
N ARG A 112 -3.96 11.00 2.46
CA ARG A 112 -4.18 12.25 3.19
C ARG A 112 -3.77 12.21 4.66
N LEU A 113 -3.47 11.02 5.23
CA LEU A 113 -3.04 10.92 6.62
C LEU A 113 -1.53 11.12 6.72
N THR A 114 -1.11 12.00 7.63
CA THR A 114 0.30 12.13 8.01
C THR A 114 0.81 10.83 8.68
N ALA A 115 2.13 10.64 8.75
CA ALA A 115 2.72 9.48 9.44
C ALA A 115 2.17 9.34 10.86
N ARG A 116 2.03 10.46 11.59
CA ARG A 116 1.50 10.48 12.96
C ARG A 116 0.02 10.11 13.05
N GLU A 117 -0.81 10.60 12.14
CA GLU A 117 -2.22 10.25 12.06
C GLU A 117 -2.44 8.78 11.72
N ARG A 118 -1.58 8.24 10.87
CA ARG A 118 -1.60 6.81 10.52
C ARG A 118 -1.24 5.95 11.72
N GLU A 119 -0.19 6.31 12.46
CA GLU A 119 0.23 5.63 13.68
C GLU A 119 -0.89 5.61 14.73
N VAL A 120 -1.54 6.75 14.95
CA VAL A 120 -2.71 6.85 15.84
C VAL A 120 -3.83 5.93 15.36
N LEU A 121 -4.18 5.98 14.08
CA LEU A 121 -5.25 5.14 13.51
C LEU A 121 -4.96 3.65 13.67
N MET A 122 -3.73 3.22 13.45
CA MET A 122 -3.32 1.82 13.62
C MET A 122 -3.42 1.35 15.08
N LEU A 123 -3.02 2.17 16.05
CA LEU A 123 -3.15 1.84 17.46
C LEU A 123 -4.61 1.78 17.91
N VAL A 124 -5.44 2.69 17.43
CA VAL A 124 -6.89 2.68 17.67
C VAL A 124 -7.55 1.47 17.02
N ALA A 125 -7.12 1.06 15.82
CA ALA A 125 -7.61 -0.13 15.14
C ALA A 125 -7.24 -1.44 15.89
N LYS A 126 -6.15 -1.43 16.65
CA LYS A 126 -5.78 -2.51 17.58
C LYS A 126 -6.63 -2.56 18.85
N GLY A 127 -7.61 -1.66 18.99
CA GLY A 127 -8.50 -1.61 20.14
C GLY A 127 -7.93 -0.88 21.37
N LEU A 128 -6.79 -0.17 21.23
CA LEU A 128 -6.24 0.59 22.36
C LEU A 128 -7.10 1.81 22.68
N ALA A 129 -7.31 2.04 23.97
CA ALA A 129 -7.97 3.25 24.46
C ALA A 129 -7.08 4.50 24.27
N ASP A 130 -7.69 5.67 24.13
CA ASP A 130 -6.97 6.94 23.86
C ASP A 130 -5.86 7.22 24.90
N LYS A 131 -6.06 6.85 26.17
CA LYS A 131 -5.03 6.97 27.22
C LYS A 131 -3.83 6.07 26.97
N GLN A 132 -4.06 4.84 26.47
CA GLN A 132 -2.98 3.89 26.15
C GLN A 132 -2.21 4.36 24.92
N VAL A 133 -2.91 4.81 23.90
CA VAL A 133 -2.30 5.40 22.70
C VAL A 133 -1.46 6.63 23.07
N ALA A 134 -1.99 7.51 23.92
CA ALA A 134 -1.30 8.69 24.41
C ALA A 134 0.01 8.35 25.13
N THR A 135 -0.03 7.35 26.02
CA THR A 135 1.16 6.86 26.74
C THR A 135 2.21 6.29 25.79
N LEU A 136 1.80 5.43 24.84
CA LEU A 136 2.71 4.84 23.84
C LEU A 136 3.37 5.88 22.96
N LEU A 137 2.64 6.93 22.62
CA LEU A 137 3.09 7.96 21.70
C LEU A 137 3.74 9.16 22.38
N GLY A 138 3.78 9.20 23.71
CA GLY A 138 4.38 10.27 24.50
C GLY A 138 3.66 11.63 24.36
N ILE A 139 2.33 11.61 24.15
CA ILE A 139 1.51 12.82 23.99
C ILE A 139 0.29 12.80 24.89
N SER A 140 -0.47 13.90 24.99
CA SER A 140 -1.66 13.96 25.81
C SER A 140 -2.86 13.23 25.19
N PRO A 141 -3.79 12.67 26.00
CA PRO A 141 -5.04 12.10 25.46
C PRO A 141 -5.83 13.11 24.63
N LYS A 142 -5.83 14.38 25.02
CA LYS A 142 -6.47 15.46 24.25
C LYS A 142 -5.86 15.63 22.85
N THR A 143 -4.54 15.42 22.73
CA THR A 143 -3.85 15.45 21.42
C THR A 143 -4.28 14.25 20.55
N ILE A 144 -4.51 13.09 21.17
CA ILE A 144 -5.06 11.91 20.45
C ILE A 144 -6.46 12.22 19.90
N GLU A 145 -7.33 12.83 20.70
CA GLU A 145 -8.67 13.24 20.24
C GLU A 145 -8.60 14.18 19.03
N GLN A 146 -7.68 15.16 19.07
CA GLN A 146 -7.46 16.06 17.93
C GLN A 146 -6.96 15.32 16.68
N HIS A 147 -6.04 14.36 16.85
CA HIS A 147 -5.61 13.51 15.73
C HIS A 147 -6.78 12.69 15.17
N LYS A 148 -7.61 12.07 16.03
CA LYS A 148 -8.80 11.32 15.61
C LYS A 148 -9.77 12.18 14.81
N THR A 149 -10.06 13.40 15.26
CA THR A 149 -10.92 14.33 14.52
C THR A 149 -10.37 14.60 13.11
N ARG A 150 -9.09 14.95 12.99
CA ARG A 150 -8.45 15.18 11.69
C ARG A 150 -8.42 13.93 10.82
N ILE A 151 -8.21 12.75 11.42
CA ILE A 151 -8.29 11.46 10.71
C ILE A 151 -9.69 11.27 10.14
N TYR A 152 -10.75 11.48 10.93
CA TYR A 152 -12.13 11.30 10.47
C TYR A 152 -12.50 12.27 9.35
N GLU A 153 -12.11 13.53 9.46
CA GLU A 153 -12.28 14.53 8.39
C GLU A 153 -11.56 14.11 7.10
N LYS A 154 -10.29 13.69 7.22
CA LYS A 154 -9.48 13.26 6.06
C LYS A 154 -9.99 11.97 5.42
N LEU A 155 -10.54 11.04 6.20
CA LEU A 155 -11.13 9.79 5.73
C LEU A 155 -12.57 9.97 5.23
N GLY A 156 -13.20 11.11 5.50
CA GLY A 156 -14.61 11.35 5.18
C GLY A 156 -15.57 10.46 5.98
N VAL A 157 -15.21 10.12 7.23
CA VAL A 157 -16.01 9.24 8.11
C VAL A 157 -16.50 9.97 9.35
N ALA A 158 -17.65 9.54 9.88
CA ALA A 158 -18.30 10.20 10.99
C ALA A 158 -17.83 9.69 12.38
N ASN A 159 -17.18 8.53 12.46
CA ASN A 159 -16.87 7.90 13.75
C ASN A 159 -15.68 6.93 13.67
N GLN A 160 -15.24 6.50 14.88
CA GLN A 160 -14.11 5.57 15.03
C GLN A 160 -14.35 4.22 14.35
N ALA A 161 -15.56 3.67 14.45
CA ALA A 161 -15.86 2.37 13.86
C ALA A 161 -15.69 2.38 12.34
N ALA A 162 -16.15 3.44 11.67
CA ALA A 162 -15.96 3.62 10.23
C ALA A 162 -14.48 3.82 9.86
N ALA A 163 -13.72 4.58 10.67
CA ALA A 163 -12.29 4.77 10.46
C ALA A 163 -11.51 3.46 10.63
N VAL A 164 -11.84 2.69 11.68
CA VAL A 164 -11.25 1.36 11.94
C VAL A 164 -11.63 0.37 10.84
N ALA A 165 -12.84 0.40 10.31
CA ALA A 165 -13.26 -0.44 9.19
C ALA A 165 -12.46 -0.13 7.89
N ILE A 166 -12.07 1.12 7.67
CA ILE A 166 -11.15 1.49 6.57
C ILE A 166 -9.74 0.97 6.85
N ALA A 167 -9.23 1.15 8.08
CA ALA A 167 -7.93 0.63 8.49
C ALA A 167 -7.91 -0.91 8.45
N GLY A 168 -8.99 -1.57 8.88
CA GLY A 168 -9.14 -3.02 8.90
C GLY A 168 -9.13 -3.64 7.51
N ARG A 169 -9.79 -3.04 6.53
CA ARG A 169 -9.68 -3.48 5.12
C ARG A 169 -8.26 -3.39 4.57
N SER A 170 -7.42 -2.55 5.18
CA SER A 170 -5.98 -2.49 4.89
C SER A 170 -5.17 -3.53 5.66
N CYS A 171 -5.76 -4.12 6.71
CA CYS A 171 -5.11 -5.08 7.62
C CYS A 171 -5.71 -6.50 7.51
N GLU A 172 -6.74 -6.74 6.71
CA GLU A 172 -7.35 -8.08 6.55
C GLU A 172 -6.44 -9.11 5.85
N GLY A 173 -5.18 -8.78 5.67
CA GLY A 173 -4.13 -9.73 5.34
C GLY A 173 -3.22 -10.11 6.52
N VAL A 174 -3.45 -9.63 7.72
CA VAL A 174 -2.68 -10.06 8.91
C VAL A 174 -3.57 -10.99 9.74
N ALA A 175 -3.49 -12.30 9.47
CA ALA A 175 -4.04 -13.30 10.36
C ALA A 175 -3.34 -13.16 11.73
N TRP A 176 -4.06 -12.68 12.72
CA TRP A 176 -3.63 -12.74 14.10
C TRP A 176 -3.63 -14.21 14.54
N ILE A 177 -2.43 -14.79 14.57
CA ILE A 177 -2.26 -16.03 15.33
C ILE A 177 -2.44 -15.64 16.79
N SER A 178 -3.65 -15.91 17.31
CA SER A 178 -3.91 -15.93 18.74
C SER A 178 -3.05 -17.06 19.33
N THR A 179 -1.89 -16.73 19.87
CA THR A 179 -1.23 -17.61 20.83
C THR A 179 -1.95 -17.43 22.15
N GLY A 180 -3.02 -18.22 22.32
CA GLY A 180 -3.54 -18.52 23.63
C GLY A 180 -2.57 -19.48 24.34
N THR A 181 -2.12 -19.10 25.48
CA THR A 181 -2.08 -19.89 26.72
C THR A 181 -1.76 -18.93 27.86
#